data_60950a3083090345f7274b4510468b6e
#
_entry.id   60950a3083090345f7274b4510468b6e
#
_cell.length_a   1.000
_cell.length_b   1.000
_cell.length_c   1.000
_cell.angle_alpha   90.00
_cell.angle_beta   90.00
_cell.angle_gamma   90.00
#
_symmetry.space_group_name_H-M   'P 1'
#
loop_
_entity.id
_entity.type
_entity.pdbx_description
1 polymer ?
#
loop_
_entity_poly.entity_id
_entity_poly.type
_entity_poly.pdbx_seq_one_letter_code
_entity_poly.pdbx_strand_id
1 'polypeptide(L)'
;IITDHHSTDRELPNAYAIINPQVKGAIKEETKVEDITSMTYNSGSVVAYKLAIALLNDIDDEELKNELLIIASCGAIGDVVPILGENRAMVTLALDLLNTKQIPKAIYRLLSNNIKDRNITSTDIAFVLVPRINAVGRLANAELSFEFLTTENPAKLDIIIEKLDNYNAIRQSKCQETYEEINEYLKNHKEELENPAVILLNKDWHVGIIGIVASKIVEQYNKPCFLMTIDETSHARCSIRSNETINVYDVLAKNAELFLGFGGHKLAGGCSFDTNQVSFETVK
;
A
#
# COMPACT_ATOMS: atom_id res chain seq x y z
N ILE A 1 1.09 16.35 -16.32
CA ILE A 1 0.71 14.94 -16.56
C ILE A 1 0.40 14.32 -15.21
N ILE A 2 -0.71 13.58 -15.12
CA ILE A 2 -1.10 12.82 -13.94
C ILE A 2 -0.99 11.35 -14.31
N THR A 3 -0.30 10.56 -13.47
CA THR A 3 -0.27 9.09 -13.55
C THR A 3 -0.98 8.53 -12.34
N ASP A 4 -1.96 7.65 -12.52
CA ASP A 4 -2.71 7.02 -11.44
C ASP A 4 -3.25 5.65 -11.87
N HIS A 5 -3.72 4.86 -10.92
CA HIS A 5 -4.29 3.53 -11.16
C HIS A 5 -5.59 3.27 -10.37
N HIS A 6 -6.03 4.25 -9.58
CA HIS A 6 -7.28 4.13 -8.83
C HIS A 6 -8.51 4.29 -9.73
N SER A 7 -9.64 3.76 -9.29
CA SER A 7 -10.93 3.95 -9.97
C SER A 7 -11.31 5.43 -10.04
N THR A 8 -11.99 5.81 -11.14
CA THR A 8 -12.32 7.20 -11.45
C THR A 8 -13.84 7.39 -11.43
N ASP A 9 -14.41 7.41 -10.22
CA ASP A 9 -15.86 7.60 -10.04
C ASP A 9 -16.26 9.09 -9.98
N ARG A 10 -15.28 10.00 -10.13
CA ARG A 10 -15.47 11.45 -10.05
C ARG A 10 -15.05 12.12 -11.35
N GLU A 11 -15.45 13.38 -11.50
CA GLU A 11 -14.95 14.23 -12.60
C GLU A 11 -13.43 14.32 -12.56
N LEU A 12 -12.81 14.09 -13.71
CA LEU A 12 -11.35 14.08 -13.82
C LEU A 12 -10.79 15.49 -13.64
N PRO A 13 -9.66 15.66 -12.95
CA PRO A 13 -9.02 16.95 -12.80
C PRO A 13 -8.57 17.52 -14.15
N ASN A 14 -8.58 18.83 -14.29
CA ASN A 14 -8.06 19.49 -15.49
C ASN A 14 -6.53 19.36 -15.53
N ALA A 15 -6.02 18.53 -16.43
CA ALA A 15 -4.60 18.28 -16.62
C ALA A 15 -4.24 18.18 -18.11
N TYR A 16 -2.97 18.43 -18.45
CA TYR A 16 -2.47 18.29 -19.82
C TYR A 16 -2.67 16.86 -20.35
N ALA A 17 -2.43 15.86 -19.54
CA ALA A 17 -2.69 14.45 -19.82
C ALA A 17 -2.93 13.67 -18.53
N ILE A 18 -3.81 12.68 -18.61
CA ILE A 18 -4.06 11.72 -17.52
C ILE A 18 -3.79 10.33 -18.05
N ILE A 19 -2.88 9.61 -17.40
CA ILE A 19 -2.49 8.25 -17.73
C ILE A 19 -2.99 7.35 -16.59
N ASN A 20 -4.18 6.78 -16.77
CA ASN A 20 -4.80 5.90 -15.81
C ASN A 20 -5.62 4.84 -16.58
N PRO A 21 -5.32 3.54 -16.42
CA PRO A 21 -6.02 2.46 -17.14
C PRO A 21 -7.48 2.29 -16.73
N GLN A 22 -7.90 2.87 -15.59
CA GLN A 22 -9.28 2.83 -15.09
C GLN A 22 -10.18 3.91 -15.73
N VAL A 23 -9.61 4.88 -16.45
CA VAL A 23 -10.40 5.89 -17.16
C VAL A 23 -11.12 5.24 -18.33
N LYS A 24 -12.41 5.51 -18.47
CA LYS A 24 -13.24 4.99 -19.57
C LYS A 24 -12.62 5.34 -20.93
N GLY A 25 -12.40 4.35 -21.77
CA GLY A 25 -11.77 4.51 -23.09
C GLY A 25 -10.24 4.60 -23.07
N ALA A 26 -9.58 4.45 -21.90
CA ALA A 26 -8.11 4.39 -21.81
C ALA A 26 -7.55 3.14 -22.51
N ILE A 27 -8.30 2.02 -22.46
CA ILE A 27 -7.95 0.78 -23.14
C ILE A 27 -8.77 0.71 -24.45
N LYS A 28 -8.10 0.35 -25.57
CA LYS A 28 -8.76 0.24 -26.86
C LYS A 28 -9.79 -0.89 -26.87
N GLU A 29 -10.93 -0.69 -27.53
CA GLU A 29 -12.03 -1.68 -27.62
C GLU A 29 -11.60 -2.99 -28.28
N GLU A 30 -10.57 -2.97 -29.14
CA GLU A 30 -10.02 -4.13 -29.86
C GLU A 30 -9.11 -5.01 -28.98
N THR A 31 -8.82 -4.59 -27.73
CA THR A 31 -7.94 -5.32 -26.82
C THR A 31 -8.61 -6.63 -26.38
N LYS A 32 -7.87 -7.74 -26.39
CA LYS A 32 -8.38 -9.03 -25.92
C LYS A 32 -8.79 -8.97 -24.45
N VAL A 33 -9.87 -9.67 -24.10
CA VAL A 33 -10.43 -9.65 -22.72
C VAL A 33 -9.39 -10.08 -21.67
N GLU A 34 -8.56 -11.05 -21.97
CA GLU A 34 -7.46 -11.50 -21.09
C GLU A 34 -6.38 -10.43 -20.85
N ASP A 35 -6.13 -9.58 -21.84
CA ASP A 35 -5.19 -8.46 -21.73
C ASP A 35 -5.82 -7.28 -20.99
N ILE A 36 -7.13 -7.03 -21.15
CA ILE A 36 -7.86 -5.97 -20.48
C ILE A 36 -7.70 -6.07 -18.97
N THR A 37 -7.86 -7.27 -18.39
CA THR A 37 -7.75 -7.46 -16.94
C THR A 37 -6.37 -7.08 -16.43
N SER A 38 -5.29 -7.49 -17.09
CA SER A 38 -3.93 -7.16 -16.69
C SER A 38 -3.59 -5.68 -16.87
N MET A 39 -4.12 -5.05 -17.93
CA MET A 39 -3.90 -3.63 -18.20
C MET A 39 -4.71 -2.73 -17.26
N THR A 40 -5.92 -3.13 -16.89
CA THR A 40 -6.81 -2.37 -15.99
C THR A 40 -6.27 -2.36 -14.56
N TYR A 41 -5.76 -3.49 -14.09
CA TYR A 41 -5.31 -3.64 -12.70
C TYR A 41 -3.77 -3.50 -12.56
N ASN A 42 -3.21 -2.47 -13.14
CA ASN A 42 -1.81 -2.09 -12.92
C ASN A 42 -1.66 -1.31 -11.61
N SER A 43 -0.52 -1.45 -10.94
CA SER A 43 -0.16 -0.57 -9.82
C SER A 43 0.32 0.79 -10.33
N GLY A 44 0.33 1.80 -9.47
CA GLY A 44 0.86 3.13 -9.80
C GLY A 44 2.31 3.08 -10.30
N SER A 45 3.14 2.19 -9.76
CA SER A 45 4.52 1.98 -10.22
C SER A 45 4.61 1.41 -11.65
N VAL A 46 3.69 0.51 -12.03
CA VAL A 46 3.63 -0.01 -13.41
C VAL A 46 3.16 1.07 -14.38
N VAL A 47 2.19 1.89 -14.02
CA VAL A 47 1.77 3.04 -14.84
C VAL A 47 2.92 4.02 -15.04
N ALA A 48 3.67 4.34 -13.98
CA ALA A 48 4.85 5.19 -14.06
C ALA A 48 5.96 4.58 -14.92
N TYR A 49 6.20 3.28 -14.80
CA TYR A 49 7.14 2.55 -15.64
C TYR A 49 6.78 2.64 -17.11
N LYS A 50 5.52 2.42 -17.48
CA LYS A 50 5.07 2.53 -18.89
C LYS A 50 5.32 3.92 -19.46
N LEU A 51 5.07 4.97 -18.68
CA LEU A 51 5.40 6.34 -19.07
C LEU A 51 6.93 6.51 -19.24
N ALA A 52 7.72 6.01 -18.28
CA ALA A 52 9.19 6.09 -18.35
C ALA A 52 9.75 5.40 -19.61
N ILE A 53 9.29 4.19 -19.92
CA ILE A 53 9.71 3.48 -21.13
C ILE A 53 9.32 4.24 -22.41
N ALA A 54 8.14 4.85 -22.45
CA ALA A 54 7.74 5.68 -23.58
C ALA A 54 8.65 6.91 -23.77
N LEU A 55 9.10 7.52 -22.66
CA LEU A 55 10.04 8.65 -22.69
C LEU A 55 11.47 8.21 -23.02
N LEU A 56 11.84 6.97 -22.70
CA LEU A 56 13.17 6.38 -22.97
C LEU A 56 13.22 5.67 -24.33
N ASN A 57 12.22 5.83 -25.18
CA ASN A 57 12.13 5.10 -26.45
C ASN A 57 13.37 5.28 -27.36
N ASP A 58 13.93 6.49 -27.37
CA ASP A 58 15.10 6.84 -28.20
C ASP A 58 16.43 6.76 -27.42
N ILE A 59 16.40 6.24 -26.19
CA ILE A 59 17.58 6.07 -25.33
C ILE A 59 17.94 4.60 -25.28
N ASP A 60 19.13 4.27 -25.73
CA ASP A 60 19.69 2.91 -25.72
C ASP A 60 20.39 2.63 -24.38
N ASP A 61 19.59 2.49 -23.32
CA ASP A 61 20.02 2.15 -21.97
C ASP A 61 19.18 0.99 -21.43
N GLU A 62 19.56 -0.22 -21.82
CA GLU A 62 18.88 -1.44 -21.42
C GLU A 62 19.05 -1.74 -19.92
N GLU A 63 20.12 -1.30 -19.28
CA GLU A 63 20.33 -1.49 -17.86
C GLU A 63 19.31 -0.66 -17.06
N LEU A 64 19.14 0.62 -17.38
CA LEU A 64 18.13 1.47 -16.78
C LEU A 64 16.71 0.94 -17.01
N LYS A 65 16.38 0.51 -18.22
CA LYS A 65 15.06 -0.07 -18.52
C LYS A 65 14.79 -1.32 -17.69
N ASN A 66 15.78 -2.19 -17.50
CA ASN A 66 15.68 -3.37 -16.66
C ASN A 66 15.54 -3.03 -15.17
N GLU A 67 16.27 -2.06 -14.67
CA GLU A 67 16.11 -1.59 -13.28
C GLU A 67 14.71 -1.02 -13.01
N LEU A 68 14.21 -0.19 -13.93
CA LEU A 68 12.85 0.35 -13.84
C LEU A 68 11.77 -0.74 -13.88
N LEU A 69 11.96 -1.77 -14.72
CA LEU A 69 11.08 -2.94 -14.76
C LEU A 69 11.03 -3.67 -13.43
N ILE A 70 12.19 -3.88 -12.80
CA ILE A 70 12.27 -4.58 -11.51
C ILE A 70 11.59 -3.75 -10.40
N ILE A 71 11.87 -2.44 -10.34
CA ILE A 71 11.23 -1.53 -9.37
C ILE A 71 9.70 -1.53 -9.55
N ALA A 72 9.21 -1.44 -10.79
CA ALA A 72 7.79 -1.48 -11.10
C ALA A 72 7.15 -2.81 -10.69
N SER A 73 7.83 -3.92 -10.95
CA SER A 73 7.38 -5.27 -10.58
C SER A 73 7.33 -5.47 -9.05
N CYS A 74 8.30 -4.92 -8.32
CA CYS A 74 8.26 -4.89 -6.86
C CYS A 74 7.06 -4.09 -6.35
N GLY A 75 6.74 -2.96 -7.00
CA GLY A 75 5.56 -2.18 -6.68
C GLY A 75 4.25 -2.90 -7.01
N ALA A 76 4.17 -3.64 -8.11
CA ALA A 76 3.01 -4.46 -8.44
C ALA A 76 2.74 -5.55 -7.38
N ILE A 77 3.79 -6.20 -6.90
CA ILE A 77 3.70 -7.16 -5.79
C ILE A 77 3.28 -6.47 -4.49
N GLY A 78 3.85 -5.30 -4.20
CA GLY A 78 3.60 -4.56 -2.97
C GLY A 78 2.20 -3.95 -2.88
N ASP A 79 1.60 -3.63 -4.02
CA ASP A 79 0.23 -3.11 -4.15
C ASP A 79 -0.82 -4.24 -4.27
N VAL A 80 -0.36 -5.49 -4.31
CA VAL A 80 -1.22 -6.69 -4.36
C VAL A 80 -2.15 -6.69 -5.58
N VAL A 81 -1.72 -6.12 -6.70
CA VAL A 81 -2.49 -6.20 -7.94
C VAL A 81 -2.49 -7.62 -8.50
N PRO A 82 -3.50 -8.02 -9.29
CA PRO A 82 -3.54 -9.34 -9.92
C PRO A 82 -2.28 -9.61 -10.77
N ILE A 83 -1.51 -10.64 -10.40
CA ILE A 83 -0.31 -11.05 -11.12
C ILE A 83 -0.71 -11.99 -12.28
N LEU A 84 -1.41 -11.41 -13.25
CA LEU A 84 -1.90 -12.05 -14.46
C LEU A 84 -1.38 -11.33 -15.71
N GLY A 85 -1.44 -11.97 -16.88
CA GLY A 85 -1.09 -11.35 -18.15
C GLY A 85 0.24 -10.60 -18.12
N GLU A 86 0.21 -9.32 -18.43
CA GLU A 86 1.39 -8.45 -18.48
C GLU A 86 2.08 -8.33 -17.11
N ASN A 87 1.33 -8.15 -16.00
CA ASN A 87 1.92 -8.08 -14.66
C ASN A 87 2.72 -9.36 -14.35
N ARG A 88 2.21 -10.53 -14.76
CA ARG A 88 2.93 -11.80 -14.59
C ARG A 88 4.20 -11.85 -15.41
N ALA A 89 4.15 -11.43 -16.67
CA ALA A 89 5.32 -11.39 -17.54
C ALA A 89 6.40 -10.46 -16.97
N MET A 90 6.02 -9.26 -16.52
CA MET A 90 6.92 -8.30 -15.89
C MET A 90 7.57 -8.88 -14.63
N VAL A 91 6.77 -9.45 -13.71
CA VAL A 91 7.29 -10.04 -12.46
C VAL A 91 8.21 -11.22 -12.74
N THR A 92 7.89 -12.07 -13.72
CA THR A 92 8.74 -13.22 -14.08
C THR A 92 10.10 -12.75 -14.62
N LEU A 93 10.11 -11.79 -15.54
CA LEU A 93 11.34 -11.22 -16.09
C LEU A 93 12.14 -10.47 -15.01
N ALA A 94 11.47 -9.71 -14.15
CA ALA A 94 12.10 -8.99 -13.05
C ALA A 94 12.81 -9.93 -12.07
N LEU A 95 12.20 -11.07 -11.73
CA LEU A 95 12.82 -12.08 -10.85
C LEU A 95 14.02 -12.75 -11.53
N ASP A 96 13.95 -13.03 -12.83
CA ASP A 96 15.09 -13.56 -13.58
C ASP A 96 16.26 -12.58 -13.60
N LEU A 97 16.01 -11.33 -13.96
CA LEU A 97 17.03 -10.27 -13.98
C LEU A 97 17.63 -10.02 -12.59
N LEU A 98 16.82 -10.00 -11.54
CA LEU A 98 17.26 -9.81 -10.17
C LEU A 98 18.20 -10.94 -9.72
N ASN A 99 17.90 -12.18 -10.09
CA ASN A 99 18.71 -13.34 -9.74
C ASN A 99 19.97 -13.50 -10.62
N THR A 100 19.91 -13.15 -11.89
CA THR A 100 21.02 -13.37 -12.84
C THR A 100 21.95 -12.17 -12.95
N LYS A 101 21.40 -10.94 -12.98
CA LYS A 101 22.17 -9.70 -13.15
C LYS A 101 22.43 -8.94 -11.84
N GLN A 102 21.71 -9.31 -10.75
CA GLN A 102 21.84 -8.70 -9.42
C GLN A 102 21.58 -7.18 -9.42
N ILE A 103 20.63 -6.74 -10.23
CA ILE A 103 20.19 -5.35 -10.36
C ILE A 103 18.73 -5.20 -9.93
N PRO A 104 18.26 -4.01 -9.47
CA PRO A 104 19.08 -2.91 -8.98
C PRO A 104 19.88 -3.32 -7.75
N LYS A 105 21.11 -2.83 -7.64
CA LYS A 105 22.03 -3.21 -6.55
C LYS A 105 21.42 -3.04 -5.15
N ALA A 106 20.63 -1.99 -4.95
CA ALA A 106 19.97 -1.71 -3.69
C ALA A 106 18.98 -2.84 -3.30
N ILE A 107 18.08 -3.21 -4.21
CA ILE A 107 17.08 -4.25 -3.99
C ILE A 107 17.76 -5.60 -3.77
N TYR A 108 18.70 -5.96 -4.65
CA TYR A 108 19.42 -7.21 -4.54
C TYR A 108 20.18 -7.33 -3.21
N ARG A 109 20.89 -6.26 -2.79
CA ARG A 109 21.65 -6.24 -1.53
C ARG A 109 20.76 -6.40 -0.31
N LEU A 110 19.64 -5.68 -0.24
CA LEU A 110 18.69 -5.83 0.86
C LEU A 110 18.13 -7.26 0.93
N LEU A 111 17.72 -7.81 -0.21
CA LEU A 111 17.16 -9.16 -0.26
C LEU A 111 18.20 -10.22 0.04
N SER A 112 19.40 -10.15 -0.53
CA SER A 112 20.47 -11.13 -0.31
C SER A 112 20.98 -11.17 1.13
N ASN A 113 20.96 -10.05 1.85
CA ASN A 113 21.27 -10.02 3.28
C ASN A 113 20.27 -10.83 4.13
N ASN A 114 19.04 -10.98 3.66
CA ASN A 114 17.96 -11.68 4.37
C ASN A 114 17.68 -13.09 3.84
N ILE A 115 18.19 -13.43 2.64
CA ILE A 115 17.93 -14.70 1.96
C ILE A 115 19.28 -15.37 1.72
N LYS A 116 19.47 -16.56 2.28
CA LYS A 116 20.72 -17.34 2.14
C LYS A 116 20.51 -18.47 1.15
N ASP A 117 21.49 -18.68 0.28
CA ASP A 117 21.73 -19.90 -0.53
C ASP A 117 20.55 -20.34 -1.43
N ARG A 118 19.68 -19.42 -1.85
CA ARG A 118 18.62 -19.70 -2.82
C ARG A 118 18.26 -18.47 -3.65
N ASN A 119 17.53 -18.71 -4.74
CA ASN A 119 17.00 -17.64 -5.58
C ASN A 119 15.93 -16.81 -4.84
N ILE A 120 15.92 -15.51 -5.14
CA ILE A 120 14.91 -14.54 -4.72
C ILE A 120 13.59 -14.87 -5.42
N THR A 121 12.50 -14.83 -4.68
CA THR A 121 11.14 -15.11 -5.15
C THR A 121 10.23 -13.90 -4.96
N SER A 122 9.03 -13.93 -5.56
CA SER A 122 8.00 -12.91 -5.31
C SER A 122 7.59 -12.82 -3.84
N THR A 123 7.62 -13.94 -3.12
CA THR A 123 7.37 -13.99 -1.67
C THR A 123 8.41 -13.17 -0.90
N ASP A 124 9.67 -13.21 -1.30
CA ASP A 124 10.72 -12.41 -0.65
C ASP A 124 10.53 -10.92 -0.91
N ILE A 125 10.12 -10.55 -2.10
CA ILE A 125 9.74 -9.17 -2.40
C ILE A 125 8.56 -8.75 -1.51
N ALA A 126 7.50 -9.54 -1.43
CA ALA A 126 6.31 -9.23 -0.68
C ALA A 126 6.54 -9.13 0.85
N PHE A 127 7.38 -9.99 1.42
CA PHE A 127 7.53 -10.12 2.87
C PHE A 127 8.87 -9.62 3.44
N VAL A 128 9.88 -9.41 2.59
CA VAL A 128 11.17 -8.84 3.03
C VAL A 128 11.34 -7.40 2.55
N LEU A 129 11.24 -7.13 1.24
CA LEU A 129 11.49 -5.80 0.67
C LEU A 129 10.35 -4.82 0.98
N VAL A 130 9.13 -5.16 0.55
CA VAL A 130 7.95 -4.28 0.61
C VAL A 130 7.65 -3.79 2.03
N PRO A 131 7.66 -4.64 3.08
CA PRO A 131 7.40 -4.17 4.44
C PRO A 131 8.42 -3.14 4.95
N ARG A 132 9.68 -3.23 4.53
CA ARG A 132 10.75 -2.31 4.91
C ARG A 132 10.59 -0.94 4.27
N ILE A 133 10.34 -0.92 2.96
CA ILE A 133 10.05 0.31 2.22
C ILE A 133 8.80 0.99 2.79
N ASN A 134 7.72 0.24 3.00
CA ASN A 134 6.46 0.78 3.51
C ASN A 134 6.55 1.25 4.97
N ALA A 135 7.40 0.65 5.81
CA ALA A 135 7.54 1.03 7.21
C ALA A 135 7.99 2.49 7.36
N VAL A 136 8.88 2.94 6.50
CA VAL A 136 9.38 4.33 6.52
C VAL A 136 8.25 5.32 6.21
N GLY A 137 7.46 5.08 5.17
CA GLY A 137 6.32 5.93 4.82
C GLY A 137 5.20 5.95 5.88
N ARG A 138 5.14 4.93 6.74
CA ARG A 138 4.17 4.86 7.84
C ARG A 138 4.62 5.55 9.12
N LEU A 139 5.92 5.54 9.43
CA LEU A 139 6.48 6.00 10.70
C LEU A 139 7.30 7.29 10.59
N ALA A 140 7.71 7.66 9.37
CA ALA A 140 8.58 8.79 9.10
C ALA A 140 8.26 9.40 7.71
N ASN A 141 9.29 9.82 6.97
CA ASN A 141 9.19 10.38 5.63
C ASN A 141 9.62 9.35 4.58
N ALA A 142 8.86 9.19 3.51
CA ALA A 142 9.14 8.28 2.39
C ALA A 142 10.46 8.59 1.63
N GLU A 143 11.09 9.73 1.90
CA GLU A 143 12.33 10.18 1.27
C GLU A 143 13.48 9.18 1.43
N LEU A 144 13.57 8.52 2.58
CA LEU A 144 14.56 7.46 2.81
C LEU A 144 14.37 6.27 1.86
N SER A 145 13.11 5.91 1.54
CA SER A 145 12.80 4.84 0.58
C SER A 145 13.16 5.24 -0.85
N PHE A 146 13.00 6.52 -1.21
CA PHE A 146 13.46 7.03 -2.49
C PHE A 146 15.01 7.01 -2.56
N GLU A 147 15.68 7.47 -1.51
CA GLU A 147 17.13 7.45 -1.42
C GLU A 147 17.70 6.02 -1.49
N PHE A 148 17.03 5.05 -0.88
CA PHE A 148 17.37 3.62 -1.00
C PHE A 148 17.40 3.15 -2.46
N LEU A 149 16.41 3.54 -3.26
CA LEU A 149 16.30 3.09 -4.65
C LEU A 149 17.24 3.83 -5.61
N THR A 150 17.76 5.01 -5.23
CA THR A 150 18.50 5.89 -6.13
C THR A 150 19.97 6.06 -5.76
N THR A 151 20.43 5.57 -4.59
CA THR A 151 21.82 5.74 -4.18
C THR A 151 22.76 4.78 -4.90
N GLU A 152 23.82 5.33 -5.45
CA GLU A 152 24.92 4.56 -6.06
C GLU A 152 26.07 4.29 -5.10
N ASN A 153 26.07 4.94 -3.93
CA ASN A 153 27.14 4.80 -2.94
C ASN A 153 26.92 3.58 -2.04
N PRO A 154 27.80 2.56 -2.10
CA PRO A 154 27.62 1.31 -1.34
C PRO A 154 27.62 1.51 0.18
N ALA A 155 28.47 2.38 0.70
CA ALA A 155 28.55 2.64 2.14
C ALA A 155 27.29 3.36 2.65
N LYS A 156 26.75 4.29 1.86
CA LYS A 156 25.49 4.95 2.14
C LYS A 156 24.32 3.98 2.06
N LEU A 157 24.32 3.08 1.09
CA LEU A 157 23.30 2.04 0.94
C LEU A 157 23.20 1.14 2.17
N ASP A 158 24.34 0.74 2.76
CA ASP A 158 24.34 -0.08 3.98
C ASP A 158 23.69 0.65 5.15
N ILE A 159 24.00 1.93 5.33
CA ILE A 159 23.39 2.76 6.38
C ILE A 159 21.87 2.89 6.16
N ILE A 160 21.44 3.03 4.90
CA ILE A 160 20.02 3.11 4.56
C ILE A 160 19.32 1.78 4.86
N ILE A 161 19.90 0.66 4.47
CA ILE A 161 19.33 -0.69 4.74
C ILE A 161 19.16 -0.89 6.26
N GLU A 162 20.15 -0.54 7.07
CA GLU A 162 20.05 -0.63 8.54
C GLU A 162 18.88 0.22 9.07
N LYS A 163 18.69 1.44 8.55
CA LYS A 163 17.56 2.29 8.93
C LYS A 163 16.22 1.68 8.52
N LEU A 164 16.12 1.10 7.30
CA LEU A 164 14.92 0.42 6.83
C LEU A 164 14.57 -0.77 7.73
N ASP A 165 15.56 -1.57 8.12
CA ASP A 165 15.40 -2.69 9.06
C ASP A 165 14.88 -2.20 10.42
N ASN A 166 15.45 -1.13 10.96
CA ASN A 166 15.03 -0.54 12.23
C ASN A 166 13.58 -0.02 12.17
N TYR A 167 13.22 0.75 11.14
CA TYR A 167 11.83 1.23 10.98
C TYR A 167 10.85 0.07 10.85
N ASN A 168 11.22 -0.99 10.15
CA ASN A 168 10.38 -2.18 10.03
C ASN A 168 10.22 -2.90 11.38
N ALA A 169 11.27 -3.03 12.18
CA ALA A 169 11.21 -3.59 13.52
C ALA A 169 10.30 -2.77 14.45
N ILE A 170 10.46 -1.43 14.45
CA ILE A 170 9.60 -0.52 15.22
C ILE A 170 8.13 -0.66 14.78
N ARG A 171 7.86 -0.71 13.46
CA ARG A 171 6.50 -0.94 12.95
C ARG A 171 5.92 -2.25 13.45
N GLN A 172 6.71 -3.34 13.41
CA GLN A 172 6.28 -4.65 13.88
C GLN A 172 5.93 -4.64 15.37
N SER A 173 6.80 -4.05 16.22
CA SER A 173 6.56 -3.91 17.67
C SER A 173 5.28 -3.14 17.95
N LYS A 174 5.15 -1.94 17.38
CA LYS A 174 3.93 -1.12 17.54
C LYS A 174 2.66 -1.82 17.08
N CYS A 175 2.72 -2.53 15.95
CA CYS A 175 1.57 -3.31 15.48
C CYS A 175 1.21 -4.45 16.44
N GLN A 176 2.20 -5.11 17.04
CA GLN A 176 1.97 -6.20 17.96
C GLN A 176 1.41 -5.70 19.29
N GLU A 177 2.00 -4.66 19.85
CA GLU A 177 1.55 -4.01 21.10
C GLU A 177 0.09 -3.55 20.97
N THR A 178 -0.23 -2.82 19.90
CA THR A 178 -1.62 -2.34 19.65
C THR A 178 -2.59 -3.51 19.43
N TYR A 179 -2.16 -4.56 18.73
CA TYR A 179 -3.00 -5.75 18.52
C TYR A 179 -3.28 -6.51 19.82
N GLU A 180 -2.29 -6.65 20.69
CA GLU A 180 -2.43 -7.29 22.01
C GLU A 180 -3.34 -6.47 22.93
N GLU A 181 -3.17 -5.15 22.98
CA GLU A 181 -4.03 -4.23 23.70
C GLU A 181 -5.51 -4.36 23.29
N ILE A 182 -5.77 -4.34 21.97
CA ILE A 182 -7.14 -4.50 21.46
C ILE A 182 -7.72 -5.88 21.81
N ASN A 183 -6.94 -6.94 21.71
CA ASN A 183 -7.42 -8.28 22.06
C ASN A 183 -7.72 -8.40 23.58
N GLU A 184 -6.91 -7.80 24.43
CA GLU A 184 -7.16 -7.78 25.85
C GLU A 184 -8.44 -6.98 26.16
N TYR A 185 -8.61 -5.83 25.53
CA TYR A 185 -9.83 -5.04 25.65
C TYR A 185 -11.07 -5.85 25.23
N LEU A 186 -11.07 -6.46 24.06
CA LEU A 186 -12.20 -7.25 23.53
C LEU A 186 -12.49 -8.52 24.35
N LYS A 187 -11.50 -9.12 25.01
CA LYS A 187 -11.73 -10.22 25.95
C LYS A 187 -12.51 -9.79 27.19
N ASN A 188 -12.27 -8.56 27.64
CA ASN A 188 -12.90 -7.99 28.84
C ASN A 188 -14.24 -7.29 28.52
N HIS A 189 -14.49 -6.95 27.24
CA HIS A 189 -15.68 -6.25 26.75
C HIS A 189 -16.31 -7.04 25.61
N LYS A 190 -16.85 -8.22 25.93
CA LYS A 190 -17.41 -9.15 24.91
C LYS A 190 -18.62 -8.58 24.20
N GLU A 191 -19.32 -7.65 24.79
CA GLU A 191 -20.42 -6.90 24.19
C GLU A 191 -20.00 -6.16 22.91
N GLU A 192 -18.76 -5.72 22.80
CA GLU A 192 -18.24 -5.10 21.57
C GLU A 192 -18.21 -6.10 20.39
N LEU A 193 -18.07 -7.38 20.69
CA LEU A 193 -18.11 -8.44 19.71
C LEU A 193 -19.54 -8.87 19.33
N GLU A 194 -20.56 -8.41 20.03
CA GLU A 194 -21.98 -8.59 19.67
C GLU A 194 -22.39 -7.58 18.60
N ASN A 195 -21.74 -6.43 18.53
CA ASN A 195 -21.96 -5.41 17.52
C ASN A 195 -21.61 -5.91 16.09
N PRO A 196 -22.22 -5.34 15.04
CA PRO A 196 -21.93 -5.71 13.65
C PRO A 196 -20.51 -5.38 13.20
N ALA A 197 -19.83 -4.47 13.87
CA ALA A 197 -18.44 -4.06 13.62
C ALA A 197 -17.70 -3.81 14.94
N VAL A 198 -16.38 -3.96 14.92
CA VAL A 198 -15.49 -3.51 16.00
C VAL A 198 -15.09 -2.06 15.72
N ILE A 199 -15.47 -1.14 16.60
CA ILE A 199 -15.22 0.30 16.44
C ILE A 199 -14.53 0.81 17.71
N LEU A 200 -13.23 1.12 17.60
CA LEU A 200 -12.40 1.50 18.74
C LEU A 200 -11.58 2.76 18.44
N LEU A 201 -11.39 3.56 19.49
CA LEU A 201 -10.59 4.77 19.45
C LEU A 201 -9.60 4.78 20.61
N ASN A 202 -8.33 5.04 20.31
CA ASN A 202 -7.32 5.36 21.31
C ASN A 202 -6.34 6.40 20.75
N LYS A 203 -6.14 7.50 21.46
CA LYS A 203 -5.25 8.60 21.09
C LYS A 203 -3.78 8.21 21.01
N ASP A 204 -3.39 7.15 21.71
CA ASP A 204 -2.00 6.71 21.80
C ASP A 204 -1.61 5.77 20.63
N TRP A 205 -2.57 5.34 19.81
CA TRP A 205 -2.29 4.52 18.63
C TRP A 205 -1.67 5.36 17.51
N HIS A 206 -0.72 4.77 16.82
CA HIS A 206 -0.07 5.46 15.71
C HIS A 206 -0.88 5.32 14.41
N VAL A 207 -1.21 6.44 13.76
CA VAL A 207 -2.03 6.49 12.53
C VAL A 207 -1.50 5.59 11.41
N GLY A 208 -0.18 5.47 11.25
CA GLY A 208 0.45 4.67 10.19
C GLY A 208 0.30 3.16 10.36
N ILE A 209 -0.11 2.67 11.55
CA ILE A 209 -0.19 1.22 11.83
C ILE A 209 -1.62 0.72 12.08
N ILE A 210 -2.56 1.57 12.44
CA ILE A 210 -3.93 1.14 12.80
C ILE A 210 -4.61 0.37 11.65
N GLY A 211 -4.31 0.70 10.39
CA GLY A 211 -4.84 -0.04 9.25
C GLY A 211 -4.30 -1.48 9.14
N ILE A 212 -3.06 -1.72 9.57
CA ILE A 212 -2.47 -3.07 9.62
C ILE A 212 -3.14 -3.88 10.74
N VAL A 213 -3.31 -3.25 11.90
CA VAL A 213 -3.95 -3.90 13.05
C VAL A 213 -5.42 -4.18 12.76
N ALA A 214 -6.15 -3.25 12.14
CA ALA A 214 -7.53 -3.46 11.73
C ALA A 214 -7.69 -4.70 10.84
N SER A 215 -6.77 -4.94 9.89
CA SER A 215 -6.78 -6.16 9.07
C SER A 215 -6.67 -7.43 9.93
N LYS A 216 -5.75 -7.46 10.89
CA LYS A 216 -5.59 -8.61 11.81
C LYS A 216 -6.84 -8.86 12.66
N ILE A 217 -7.52 -7.79 13.11
CA ILE A 217 -8.77 -7.90 13.88
C ILE A 217 -9.90 -8.46 13.00
N VAL A 218 -10.00 -8.00 11.73
CA VAL A 218 -10.96 -8.58 10.77
C VAL A 218 -10.71 -10.06 10.54
N GLU A 219 -9.46 -10.47 10.34
CA GLU A 219 -9.07 -11.88 10.14
C GLU A 219 -9.43 -12.74 11.37
N GLN A 220 -9.20 -12.23 12.57
CA GLN A 220 -9.44 -12.97 13.80
C GLN A 220 -10.93 -13.11 14.16
N TYR A 221 -11.68 -12.01 14.05
CA TYR A 221 -13.08 -11.96 14.53
C TYR A 221 -14.10 -12.04 13.41
N ASN A 222 -13.66 -12.02 12.16
CA ASN A 222 -14.51 -11.99 10.95
C ASN A 222 -15.56 -10.87 10.97
N LYS A 223 -15.20 -9.70 11.49
CA LYS A 223 -16.04 -8.51 11.59
C LYS A 223 -15.35 -7.30 10.98
N PRO A 224 -16.09 -6.38 10.34
CA PRO A 224 -15.53 -5.07 9.99
C PRO A 224 -14.89 -4.40 11.19
N CYS A 225 -13.76 -3.73 10.98
CA CYS A 225 -13.00 -3.10 12.05
C CYS A 225 -12.64 -1.66 11.68
N PHE A 226 -13.00 -0.74 12.58
CA PHE A 226 -12.75 0.70 12.50
C PHE A 226 -11.83 1.06 13.65
N LEU A 227 -10.57 1.32 13.37
CA LEU A 227 -9.62 1.79 14.38
C LEU A 227 -9.31 3.26 14.17
N MET A 228 -9.39 4.02 15.26
CA MET A 228 -9.24 5.47 15.23
C MET A 228 -8.16 5.93 16.19
N THR A 229 -7.49 7.00 15.82
CA THR A 229 -6.60 7.77 16.70
C THR A 229 -6.92 9.26 16.56
N ILE A 230 -6.48 10.08 17.49
CA ILE A 230 -6.70 11.53 17.47
C ILE A 230 -5.34 12.20 17.32
N ASP A 231 -5.21 13.10 16.35
CA ASP A 231 -4.01 13.88 16.14
C ASP A 231 -3.96 15.13 17.08
N GLU A 232 -2.82 15.82 17.08
CA GLU A 232 -2.59 17.02 17.91
C GLU A 232 -3.55 18.18 17.60
N THR A 233 -4.24 18.13 16.46
CA THR A 233 -5.22 19.13 16.04
C THR A 233 -6.66 18.76 16.37
N SER A 234 -6.86 17.77 17.23
CA SER A 234 -8.18 17.23 17.61
C SER A 234 -8.95 16.59 16.44
N HIS A 235 -8.26 16.17 15.38
CA HIS A 235 -8.87 15.41 14.31
C HIS A 235 -8.69 13.91 14.55
N ALA A 236 -9.80 13.20 14.55
CA ALA A 236 -9.76 11.75 14.50
C ALA A 236 -9.38 11.26 13.11
N ARG A 237 -8.47 10.31 13.07
CA ARG A 237 -8.03 9.58 11.86
C ARG A 237 -8.48 8.14 11.99
N CYS A 238 -9.33 7.70 11.09
CA CYS A 238 -9.87 6.35 11.07
C CYS A 238 -9.26 5.52 9.95
N SER A 239 -8.89 4.28 10.27
CA SER A 239 -8.54 3.27 9.29
C SER A 239 -9.53 2.12 9.40
N ILE A 240 -10.13 1.75 8.28
CA ILE A 240 -11.21 0.78 8.23
C ILE A 240 -10.77 -0.40 7.39
N ARG A 241 -11.07 -1.59 7.89
CA ARG A 241 -10.95 -2.84 7.14
C ARG A 241 -12.24 -3.62 7.28
N SER A 242 -12.59 -4.35 6.25
CA SER A 242 -13.84 -5.13 6.22
C SER A 242 -13.60 -6.51 5.63
N ASN A 243 -14.49 -7.41 6.00
CA ASN A 243 -14.79 -8.61 5.23
C ASN A 243 -15.86 -8.26 4.16
N GLU A 244 -16.44 -9.25 3.48
CA GLU A 244 -17.41 -9.01 2.42
C GLU A 244 -18.81 -8.60 2.91
N THR A 245 -19.03 -8.50 4.23
CA THR A 245 -20.34 -8.22 4.81
C THR A 245 -20.83 -6.80 4.59
N ILE A 246 -19.90 -5.83 4.50
CA ILE A 246 -20.22 -4.43 4.22
C ILE A 246 -19.31 -3.86 3.14
N ASN A 247 -19.83 -2.90 2.38
CA ASN A 247 -19.02 -2.04 1.52
C ASN A 247 -18.62 -0.79 2.32
N VAL A 248 -17.34 -0.67 2.63
CA VAL A 248 -16.81 0.44 3.44
C VAL A 248 -17.08 1.79 2.78
N TYR A 249 -16.87 1.90 1.47
CA TYR A 249 -17.10 3.15 0.75
C TYR A 249 -18.58 3.60 0.85
N ASP A 250 -19.52 2.67 0.66
CA ASP A 250 -20.95 3.00 0.73
C ASP A 250 -21.37 3.44 2.14
N VAL A 251 -20.79 2.83 3.18
CA VAL A 251 -21.04 3.24 4.58
C VAL A 251 -20.54 4.66 4.82
N LEU A 252 -19.31 4.97 4.39
CA LEU A 252 -18.74 6.30 4.54
C LEU A 252 -19.50 7.36 3.71
N ALA A 253 -19.86 7.03 2.48
CA ALA A 253 -20.58 7.94 1.59
C ALA A 253 -21.99 8.28 2.10
N LYS A 254 -22.68 7.33 2.74
CA LYS A 254 -24.00 7.56 3.35
C LYS A 254 -23.98 8.48 4.57
N ASN A 255 -22.82 8.63 5.20
CA ASN A 255 -22.61 9.46 6.40
C ASN A 255 -21.58 10.57 6.14
N ALA A 256 -21.49 11.02 4.88
CA ALA A 256 -20.45 11.95 4.44
C ALA A 256 -20.40 13.26 5.24
N GLU A 257 -21.55 13.69 5.76
CA GLU A 257 -21.70 14.91 6.57
C GLU A 257 -20.96 14.86 7.91
N LEU A 258 -20.64 13.67 8.42
CA LEU A 258 -19.88 13.51 9.66
C LEU A 258 -18.37 13.69 9.46
N PHE A 259 -17.88 13.63 8.22
CA PHE A 259 -16.46 13.53 7.95
C PHE A 259 -15.90 14.79 7.27
N LEU A 260 -14.73 15.20 7.71
CA LEU A 260 -13.89 16.20 7.01
C LEU A 260 -13.42 15.67 5.65
N GLY A 261 -13.22 14.38 5.55
CA GLY A 261 -12.86 13.68 4.35
C GLY A 261 -12.89 12.17 4.57
N PHE A 262 -13.22 11.45 3.51
CA PHE A 262 -13.21 10.00 3.51
C PHE A 262 -12.84 9.46 2.12
N GLY A 263 -12.42 8.20 2.08
CA GLY A 263 -12.13 7.50 0.84
C GLY A 263 -11.87 6.03 1.08
N GLY A 264 -11.85 5.27 0.00
CA GLY A 264 -11.58 3.84 0.06
C GLY A 264 -12.28 3.04 -1.01
N HIS A 265 -12.30 1.75 -0.80
CA HIS A 265 -12.93 0.74 -1.63
C HIS A 265 -13.86 -0.15 -0.79
N LYS A 266 -14.42 -1.21 -1.40
CA LYS A 266 -15.35 -2.13 -0.73
C LYS A 266 -14.81 -2.68 0.60
N LEU A 267 -13.54 -3.10 0.66
CA LEU A 267 -12.96 -3.82 1.80
C LEU A 267 -12.03 -2.98 2.69
N ALA A 268 -11.68 -1.78 2.27
CA ALA A 268 -10.75 -0.93 3.00
C ALA A 268 -11.06 0.54 2.75
N GLY A 269 -10.95 1.36 3.79
CA GLY A 269 -11.16 2.79 3.68
C GLY A 269 -10.56 3.55 4.85
N GLY A 270 -10.75 4.84 4.82
CA GLY A 270 -10.39 5.73 5.90
C GLY A 270 -11.25 6.98 5.88
N CYS A 271 -11.39 7.59 7.05
CA CYS A 271 -12.05 8.87 7.19
C CYS A 271 -11.36 9.72 8.26
N SER A 272 -11.72 10.98 8.30
CA SER A 272 -11.31 11.91 9.36
C SER A 272 -12.48 12.77 9.77
N PHE A 273 -12.56 13.13 11.05
CA PHE A 273 -13.56 14.05 11.58
C PHE A 273 -12.98 14.90 12.70
N ASP A 274 -13.58 16.07 12.93
CA ASP A 274 -13.22 16.98 14.02
C ASP A 274 -13.91 16.54 15.31
N THR A 275 -13.14 16.13 16.31
CA THR A 275 -13.68 15.65 17.61
C THR A 275 -14.34 16.75 18.43
N ASN A 276 -14.16 18.03 18.08
CA ASN A 276 -14.87 19.14 18.68
C ASN A 276 -16.30 19.31 18.11
N GLN A 277 -16.57 18.75 16.93
CA GLN A 277 -17.86 18.87 16.23
C GLN A 277 -18.64 17.56 16.25
N VAL A 278 -17.95 16.42 16.11
CA VAL A 278 -18.55 15.09 16.04
C VAL A 278 -17.95 14.21 17.12
N SER A 279 -18.79 13.70 18.02
CA SER A 279 -18.34 12.81 19.09
C SER A 279 -18.03 11.40 18.55
N PHE A 280 -17.18 10.67 19.26
CA PHE A 280 -16.92 9.26 18.93
C PHE A 280 -18.21 8.41 18.97
N GLU A 281 -19.08 8.66 19.93
CA GLU A 281 -20.37 7.94 20.05
C GLU A 281 -21.31 8.20 18.87
N THR A 282 -21.19 9.35 18.21
CA THR A 282 -21.97 9.65 16.99
C THR A 282 -21.47 8.84 15.79
N VAL A 283 -20.17 8.54 15.75
CA VAL A 283 -19.54 7.77 14.65
C VAL A 283 -19.66 6.27 14.89
N LYS A 284 -19.72 5.84 16.16
CA LYS A 284 -19.93 4.44 16.56
C LYS A 284 -21.36 3.98 16.32
#